data_bfa7cc96f9eb72795c78cae2e27920b6
#
_entry.id   bfa7cc96f9eb72795c78cae2e27920b6
#
_cell.length_a   1.000
_cell.length_b   1.000
_cell.length_c   1.000
_cell.angle_alpha   90.00
_cell.angle_beta   90.00
_cell.angle_gamma   90.00
#
_symmetry.space_group_name_H-M   'P 1'
#
loop_
_entity.id
_entity.type
_entity.pdbx_description
1 polymer ?
#
loop_
_entity_poly.entity_id
_entity_poly.type
_entity_poly.pdbx_seq_one_letter_code
_entity_poly.pdbx_strand_id
1 'polypeptide(L)'
;MIELVRVKQEDEAILQNLIQFYIYEFTVFQDIKLEQSGFFAPFDLKPYWTEADLHAFFIMHEGELAGFAMVESGDPNVILEFFIMRKFYRRGFGKAAAEKLFGLFPGNWSVTQVEKNEPARNFWRKVIGDYTGGNYIEMFDDHNRSIQEFNSGLYAKK
;
A
#
# COMPACT_ATOMS: atom_id res chain seq x y z
N MET A 1 -15.50 -4.53 9.68
CA MET A 1 -14.13 -4.55 10.20
C MET A 1 -13.19 -4.95 9.07
N ILE A 2 -12.04 -4.29 9.00
CA ILE A 2 -11.01 -4.60 8.01
C ILE A 2 -10.10 -5.70 8.54
N GLU A 3 -9.81 -6.68 7.70
CA GLU A 3 -8.86 -7.74 7.98
C GLU A 3 -7.74 -7.71 6.94
N LEU A 4 -6.51 -7.96 7.37
CA LEU A 4 -5.38 -8.20 6.49
C LEU A 4 -5.17 -9.72 6.43
N VAL A 5 -5.25 -10.28 5.24
CA VAL A 5 -5.05 -11.72 5.01
C VAL A 5 -3.82 -11.90 4.12
N ARG A 6 -2.82 -12.64 4.59
CA ARG A 6 -1.63 -12.91 3.77
C ARG A 6 -2.02 -13.61 2.49
N VAL A 7 -1.49 -13.11 1.37
CA VAL A 7 -1.67 -13.74 0.07
C VAL A 7 -0.76 -14.96 0.01
N LYS A 8 -1.34 -16.12 -0.29
CA LYS A 8 -0.57 -17.34 -0.53
C LYS A 8 -0.22 -17.43 -2.01
N GLN A 9 0.85 -18.15 -2.34
CA GLN A 9 1.26 -18.35 -3.73
C GLN A 9 0.13 -18.95 -4.58
N GLU A 10 -0.67 -19.84 -4.01
CA GLU A 10 -1.82 -20.45 -4.69
C GLU A 10 -2.91 -19.44 -5.07
N ASP A 11 -2.94 -18.27 -4.44
CA ASP A 11 -3.90 -17.19 -4.71
C ASP A 11 -3.29 -16.08 -5.57
N GLU A 12 -2.14 -16.32 -6.17
CA GLU A 12 -1.41 -15.34 -6.99
C GLU A 12 -2.27 -14.75 -8.11
N ALA A 13 -3.09 -15.58 -8.76
CA ALA A 13 -3.95 -15.12 -9.85
C ALA A 13 -4.97 -14.09 -9.38
N ILE A 14 -5.49 -14.23 -8.15
CA ILE A 14 -6.43 -13.26 -7.57
C ILE A 14 -5.73 -11.93 -7.36
N LEU A 15 -4.52 -11.95 -6.82
CA LEU A 15 -3.74 -10.72 -6.61
C LEU A 15 -3.39 -10.05 -7.95
N GLN A 16 -2.99 -10.82 -8.97
CA GLN A 16 -2.72 -10.28 -10.30
C GLN A 16 -3.96 -9.57 -10.88
N ASN A 17 -5.15 -10.10 -10.67
CA ASN A 17 -6.37 -9.46 -11.14
C ASN A 17 -6.61 -8.12 -10.43
N LEU A 18 -6.40 -8.05 -9.13
CA LEU A 18 -6.52 -6.79 -8.38
C LEU A 18 -5.47 -5.76 -8.82
N ILE A 19 -4.27 -6.22 -9.11
CA ILE A 19 -3.18 -5.36 -9.58
C ILE A 19 -3.54 -4.70 -10.92
N GLN A 20 -4.29 -5.37 -11.80
CA GLN A 20 -4.75 -4.76 -13.06
C GLN A 20 -5.60 -3.52 -12.80
N PHE A 21 -6.52 -3.56 -11.84
CA PHE A 21 -7.32 -2.40 -11.46
C PHE A 21 -6.45 -1.29 -10.87
N TYR A 22 -5.48 -1.65 -10.06
CA TYR A 22 -4.54 -0.71 -9.46
C TYR A 22 -3.72 0.02 -10.53
N ILE A 23 -3.17 -0.71 -11.49
CA ILE A 23 -2.40 -0.14 -12.60
C ILE A 23 -3.29 0.80 -13.43
N TYR A 24 -4.53 0.38 -13.69
CA TYR A 24 -5.48 1.22 -14.42
C TYR A 24 -5.67 2.58 -13.72
N GLU A 25 -5.86 2.59 -12.42
CA GLU A 25 -5.96 3.83 -11.64
C GLU A 25 -4.69 4.67 -11.76
N PHE A 26 -3.52 4.03 -11.82
CA PHE A 26 -2.23 4.70 -11.93
C PHE A 26 -2.00 5.36 -13.28
N THR A 27 -2.72 4.96 -14.32
CA THR A 27 -2.58 5.58 -15.67
C THR A 27 -2.96 7.06 -15.69
N VAL A 28 -3.68 7.54 -14.67
CA VAL A 28 -3.95 8.97 -14.49
C VAL A 28 -2.66 9.76 -14.24
N PHE A 29 -1.66 9.11 -13.64
CA PHE A 29 -0.42 9.76 -13.20
C PHE A 29 0.79 9.39 -14.05
N GLN A 30 0.76 8.24 -14.72
CA GLN A 30 1.89 7.71 -15.50
C GLN A 30 1.40 7.15 -16.83
N ASP A 31 2.24 7.30 -17.85
CA ASP A 31 1.96 6.75 -19.20
C ASP A 31 2.29 5.25 -19.19
N ILE A 32 1.31 4.45 -18.85
CA ILE A 32 1.40 2.99 -18.83
C ILE A 32 0.50 2.45 -19.92
N LYS A 33 1.07 1.68 -20.84
CA LYS A 33 0.36 1.16 -22.02
C LYS A 33 -0.12 -0.28 -21.77
N LEU A 34 -1.26 -0.61 -22.37
CA LEU A 34 -1.71 -1.99 -22.44
C LEU A 34 -0.81 -2.78 -23.40
N GLU A 35 -0.64 -4.06 -23.10
CA GLU A 35 -0.08 -5.02 -24.04
C GLU A 35 -1.11 -5.35 -25.11
N GLN A 36 -0.69 -6.04 -26.18
CA GLN A 36 -1.59 -6.45 -27.27
C GLN A 36 -2.76 -7.32 -26.77
N SER A 37 -2.57 -8.00 -25.64
CA SER A 37 -3.61 -8.82 -24.99
C SER A 37 -4.77 -7.99 -24.42
N GLY A 38 -4.59 -6.67 -24.29
CA GLY A 38 -5.56 -5.81 -23.61
C GLY A 38 -5.42 -5.75 -22.12
N PHE A 39 -4.39 -6.39 -21.56
CA PHE A 39 -4.02 -6.30 -20.15
C PHE A 39 -2.75 -5.47 -19.99
N PHE A 40 -2.54 -4.92 -18.83
CA PHE A 40 -1.21 -4.40 -18.46
C PHE A 40 -0.25 -5.55 -18.21
N ALA A 41 1.05 -5.31 -18.37
CA ALA A 41 2.07 -6.30 -18.08
C ALA A 41 1.89 -6.84 -16.66
N PRO A 42 1.96 -8.18 -16.45
CA PRO A 42 1.78 -8.75 -15.13
C PRO A 42 2.91 -8.31 -14.20
N PHE A 43 2.57 -8.20 -12.92
CA PHE A 43 3.53 -7.91 -11.88
C PHE A 43 4.38 -9.15 -11.59
N ASP A 44 5.68 -8.99 -11.37
CA ASP A 44 6.52 -10.09 -10.94
C ASP A 44 6.31 -10.34 -9.44
N LEU A 45 5.49 -11.33 -9.11
CA LEU A 45 5.15 -11.67 -7.73
C LEU A 45 6.07 -12.73 -7.12
N LYS A 46 6.95 -13.35 -7.91
CA LYS A 46 7.82 -14.41 -7.43
C LYS A 46 8.63 -14.02 -6.18
N PRO A 47 9.21 -12.81 -6.09
CA PRO A 47 9.94 -12.43 -4.88
C PRO A 47 9.10 -12.48 -3.60
N TYR A 48 7.78 -12.26 -3.70
CA TYR A 48 6.87 -12.30 -2.54
C TYR A 48 6.71 -13.71 -1.97
N TRP A 49 7.06 -14.74 -2.75
CA TRP A 49 6.98 -16.13 -2.31
C TRP A 49 8.33 -16.66 -1.84
N THR A 50 9.43 -16.00 -2.19
CA THR A 50 10.78 -16.48 -1.92
C THR A 50 11.57 -15.61 -0.93
N GLU A 51 11.25 -14.31 -0.84
CA GLU A 51 11.98 -13.36 0.01
C GLU A 51 11.25 -13.17 1.33
N ALA A 52 11.98 -13.32 2.46
CA ALA A 52 11.39 -13.26 3.80
C ALA A 52 10.90 -11.86 4.18
N ASP A 53 11.43 -10.81 3.56
CA ASP A 53 11.11 -9.42 3.87
C ASP A 53 10.01 -8.83 2.99
N LEU A 54 9.52 -9.57 1.99
CA LEU A 54 8.43 -9.12 1.13
C LEU A 54 7.12 -9.77 1.53
N HIS A 55 6.09 -8.95 1.70
CA HIS A 55 4.79 -9.37 2.21
C HIS A 55 3.67 -8.81 1.35
N ALA A 56 2.72 -9.66 0.98
CA ALA A 56 1.51 -9.26 0.28
C ALA A 56 0.29 -9.64 1.11
N PHE A 57 -0.66 -8.72 1.20
CA PHE A 57 -1.90 -8.90 1.95
C PHE A 57 -3.10 -8.54 1.08
N PHE A 58 -4.15 -9.35 1.16
CA PHE A 58 -5.48 -8.91 0.78
C PHE A 58 -6.06 -8.06 1.90
N ILE A 59 -6.74 -6.98 1.54
CA ILE A 59 -7.52 -6.18 2.46
C ILE A 59 -8.97 -6.63 2.32
N MET A 60 -9.52 -7.19 3.40
CA MET A 60 -10.85 -7.79 3.40
C MET A 60 -11.81 -7.01 4.28
N HIS A 61 -13.05 -6.93 3.86
CA HIS A 61 -14.15 -6.39 4.67
C HIS A 61 -15.31 -7.37 4.60
N GLU A 62 -15.66 -7.95 5.75
CA GLU A 62 -16.77 -8.91 5.85
C GLU A 62 -16.74 -10.00 4.78
N GLY A 63 -15.57 -10.56 4.54
CA GLY A 63 -15.37 -11.63 3.56
C GLY A 63 -15.26 -11.17 2.11
N GLU A 64 -15.36 -9.86 1.84
CA GLU A 64 -15.25 -9.29 0.50
C GLU A 64 -13.86 -8.69 0.29
N LEU A 65 -13.30 -8.90 -0.91
CA LEU A 65 -12.03 -8.27 -1.28
C LEU A 65 -12.24 -6.76 -1.45
N ALA A 66 -11.52 -5.97 -0.65
CA ALA A 66 -11.57 -4.51 -0.71
C ALA A 66 -10.33 -3.90 -1.35
N GLY A 67 -9.22 -4.62 -1.38
CA GLY A 67 -7.97 -4.14 -1.94
C GLY A 67 -6.79 -5.03 -1.58
N PHE A 68 -5.60 -4.48 -1.70
CA PHE A 68 -4.37 -5.18 -1.31
C PHE A 68 -3.31 -4.20 -0.82
N ALA A 69 -2.31 -4.74 -0.13
CA ALA A 69 -1.13 -4.01 0.27
C ALA A 69 0.11 -4.89 0.09
N MET A 70 1.20 -4.28 -0.33
CA MET A 70 2.49 -4.93 -0.45
C MET A 70 3.50 -4.15 0.36
N VAL A 71 4.25 -4.84 1.19
CA VAL A 71 5.14 -4.24 2.19
C VAL A 71 6.49 -4.92 2.13
N GLU A 72 7.55 -4.13 2.23
CA GLU A 72 8.88 -4.64 2.55
C GLU A 72 9.17 -4.34 4.02
N SER A 73 9.41 -5.39 4.81
CA SER A 73 9.77 -5.22 6.23
C SER A 73 11.27 -5.02 6.38
N GLY A 74 11.65 -4.20 7.34
CA GLY A 74 13.05 -3.89 7.59
C GLY A 74 13.20 -2.59 8.38
N ASP A 75 14.32 -1.94 8.21
CA ASP A 75 14.60 -0.64 8.81
C ASP A 75 15.06 0.33 7.72
N PRO A 76 14.14 1.10 7.11
CA PRO A 76 12.71 1.19 7.47
C PRO A 76 11.85 0.09 6.84
N ASN A 77 10.65 -0.12 7.40
CA ASN A 77 9.57 -0.80 6.70
C ASN A 77 9.04 0.13 5.60
N VAL A 78 8.64 -0.40 4.47
CA VAL A 78 8.22 0.39 3.30
C VAL A 78 6.88 -0.10 2.78
N ILE A 79 5.96 0.82 2.51
CA ILE A 79 4.77 0.51 1.69
C ILE A 79 5.24 0.51 0.23
N LEU A 80 5.19 -0.66 -0.41
CA LEU A 80 5.54 -0.80 -1.81
C LEU A 80 4.36 -0.50 -2.72
N GLU A 81 3.20 -1.08 -2.42
CA GLU A 81 1.96 -0.88 -3.15
C GLU A 81 0.79 -0.90 -2.17
N PHE A 82 -0.23 -0.09 -2.44
CA PHE A 82 -1.40 0.00 -1.56
C PHE A 82 -2.61 0.41 -2.39
N PHE A 83 -3.69 -0.37 -2.33
CA PHE A 83 -4.86 -0.15 -3.17
C PHE A 83 -6.15 -0.50 -2.42
N ILE A 84 -7.11 0.42 -2.47
CA ILE A 84 -8.49 0.20 -2.04
C ILE A 84 -9.39 0.40 -3.26
N MET A 85 -10.28 -0.52 -3.52
CA MET A 85 -11.24 -0.41 -4.61
C MET A 85 -12.21 0.76 -4.37
N ARG A 86 -12.60 1.44 -5.42
CA ARG A 86 -13.48 2.62 -5.35
C ARG A 86 -14.79 2.38 -4.62
N LYS A 87 -15.32 1.17 -4.73
CA LYS A 87 -16.53 0.76 -4.00
C LYS A 87 -16.44 1.04 -2.50
N PHE A 88 -15.23 0.99 -1.95
CA PHE A 88 -14.97 1.12 -0.51
C PHE A 88 -14.41 2.48 -0.11
N TYR A 89 -14.39 3.45 -1.03
CA TYR A 89 -13.89 4.79 -0.75
C TYR A 89 -14.75 5.51 0.29
N ARG A 90 -14.11 6.40 1.05
CA ARG A 90 -14.75 7.29 2.04
C ARG A 90 -15.44 6.54 3.19
N ARG A 91 -15.00 5.32 3.46
CA ARG A 91 -15.50 4.50 4.58
C ARG A 91 -14.43 4.25 5.64
N GLY A 92 -13.24 4.86 5.50
CA GLY A 92 -12.14 4.70 6.44
C GLY A 92 -11.38 3.39 6.32
N PHE A 93 -11.60 2.61 5.28
CA PHE A 93 -10.98 1.29 5.12
C PHE A 93 -9.48 1.38 4.83
N GLY A 94 -9.08 2.36 4.01
CA GLY A 94 -7.66 2.58 3.75
C GLY A 94 -6.88 2.93 5.01
N LYS A 95 -7.43 3.83 5.81
CA LYS A 95 -6.84 4.21 7.10
C LYS A 95 -6.73 3.00 8.04
N ALA A 96 -7.82 2.23 8.17
CA ALA A 96 -7.83 1.05 9.03
C ALA A 96 -6.79 0.02 8.60
N ALA A 97 -6.66 -0.24 7.29
CA ALA A 97 -5.68 -1.16 6.75
C ALA A 97 -4.25 -0.67 7.00
N ALA A 98 -3.98 0.61 6.74
CA ALA A 98 -2.66 1.20 6.97
C ALA A 98 -2.24 1.12 8.43
N GLU A 99 -3.14 1.46 9.35
CA GLU A 99 -2.85 1.39 10.79
C GLU A 99 -2.56 -0.05 11.25
N LYS A 100 -3.25 -1.03 10.68
CA LYS A 100 -2.96 -2.45 10.97
C LYS A 100 -1.57 -2.85 10.48
N LEU A 101 -1.16 -2.38 9.29
CA LEU A 101 0.20 -2.63 8.78
C LEU A 101 1.26 -2.01 9.69
N PHE A 102 1.05 -0.78 10.12
CA PHE A 102 1.98 -0.09 11.02
C PHE A 102 2.16 -0.84 12.34
N GLY A 103 1.08 -1.40 12.88
CA GLY A 103 1.14 -2.20 14.11
C GLY A 103 1.73 -3.59 13.89
N LEU A 104 1.53 -4.18 12.72
CA LEU A 104 2.03 -5.52 12.38
C LEU A 104 3.56 -5.52 12.21
N PHE A 105 4.13 -4.42 11.71
CA PHE A 105 5.56 -4.24 11.52
C PHE A 105 6.04 -3.01 12.30
N PRO A 106 6.16 -3.13 13.65
CA PRO A 106 6.57 -1.98 14.46
C PRO A 106 8.02 -1.57 14.15
N GLY A 107 8.27 -0.28 14.15
CA GLY A 107 9.58 0.31 13.87
C GLY A 107 9.50 1.48 12.93
N ASN A 108 10.62 1.80 12.30
CA ASN A 108 10.70 2.90 11.34
C ASN A 108 9.95 2.54 10.05
N TRP A 109 9.24 3.54 9.52
CA TRP A 109 8.47 3.43 8.27
C TRP A 109 8.85 4.55 7.30
N SER A 110 8.83 4.22 6.02
CA SER A 110 8.97 5.17 4.92
C SER A 110 7.86 4.92 3.90
N VAL A 111 7.11 5.97 3.56
CA VAL A 111 6.01 5.89 2.60
C VAL A 111 6.24 6.96 1.54
N THR A 112 6.21 6.58 0.27
CA THR A 112 6.57 7.45 -0.85
C THR A 112 5.42 7.56 -1.84
N GLN A 113 5.19 8.76 -2.38
CA GLN A 113 4.24 9.01 -3.47
C GLN A 113 4.93 9.77 -4.59
N VAL A 114 4.59 9.41 -5.84
CA VAL A 114 5.05 10.17 -7.01
C VAL A 114 4.46 11.58 -7.00
N GLU A 115 5.17 12.53 -7.61
CA GLU A 115 4.81 13.96 -7.59
C GLU A 115 3.35 14.22 -8.01
N LYS A 116 2.90 13.57 -9.07
CA LYS A 116 1.57 13.79 -9.64
C LYS A 116 0.43 13.16 -8.84
N ASN A 117 0.75 12.23 -7.93
CA ASN A 117 -0.29 11.52 -7.16
C ASN A 117 -0.66 12.29 -5.89
N GLU A 118 -1.31 13.43 -6.09
CA GLU A 118 -1.78 14.28 -4.98
C GLU A 118 -2.80 13.58 -4.09
N PRO A 119 -3.78 12.82 -4.62
CA PRO A 119 -4.72 12.11 -3.75
C PRO A 119 -4.04 11.14 -2.78
N ALA A 120 -3.04 10.38 -3.24
CA ALA A 120 -2.29 9.48 -2.36
C ALA A 120 -1.49 10.25 -1.33
N ARG A 121 -0.86 11.37 -1.72
CA ARG A 121 -0.10 12.20 -0.78
C ARG A 121 -1.00 12.73 0.34
N ASN A 122 -2.17 13.22 -0.01
CA ASN A 122 -3.14 13.72 0.98
C ASN A 122 -3.63 12.60 1.89
N PHE A 123 -3.88 11.43 1.32
CA PHE A 123 -4.28 10.24 2.09
C PHE A 123 -3.22 9.85 3.12
N TRP A 124 -1.96 9.69 2.68
CA TRP A 124 -0.89 9.26 3.58
C TRP A 124 -0.54 10.31 4.63
N ARG A 125 -0.53 11.60 4.26
CA ARG A 125 -0.34 12.67 5.23
C ARG A 125 -1.38 12.62 6.35
N LYS A 126 -2.64 12.42 5.99
CA LYS A 126 -3.72 12.35 6.96
C LYS A 126 -3.61 11.09 7.83
N VAL A 127 -3.41 9.94 7.21
CA VAL A 127 -3.33 8.66 7.93
C VAL A 127 -2.14 8.67 8.90
N ILE A 128 -0.97 9.06 8.42
CA ILE A 128 0.25 9.09 9.23
C ILE A 128 0.15 10.18 10.30
N GLY A 129 -0.38 11.35 9.94
CA GLY A 129 -0.61 12.44 10.89
C GLY A 129 -1.54 12.03 12.03
N ASP A 130 -2.66 11.38 11.71
CA ASP A 130 -3.60 10.90 12.72
C ASP A 130 -2.98 9.81 13.60
N TYR A 131 -2.22 8.88 13.00
CA TYR A 131 -1.60 7.79 13.72
C TYR A 131 -0.50 8.26 14.68
N THR A 132 0.27 9.26 14.30
CA THR A 132 1.43 9.75 15.05
C THR A 132 1.15 11.02 15.84
N GLY A 133 -0.06 11.58 15.77
CA GLY A 133 -0.35 12.88 16.37
C GLY A 133 0.44 14.01 15.73
N GLY A 134 0.78 13.87 14.45
CA GLY A 134 1.57 14.85 13.70
C GLY A 134 3.09 14.64 13.81
N ASN A 135 3.52 13.62 14.53
CA ASN A 135 4.95 13.38 14.80
C ASN A 135 5.59 12.53 13.70
N TYR A 136 5.69 13.11 12.52
CA TYR A 136 6.38 12.53 11.38
C TYR A 136 7.12 13.62 10.61
N ILE A 137 8.08 13.23 9.77
CA ILE A 137 8.77 14.17 8.90
C ILE A 137 8.40 13.87 7.45
N GLU A 138 8.42 14.91 6.61
CA GLU A 138 8.21 14.78 5.19
C GLU A 138 9.38 15.41 4.45
N MET A 139 9.85 14.72 3.42
CA MET A 139 10.92 15.21 2.57
C MET A 139 10.57 14.93 1.11
N PHE A 140 11.34 15.51 0.20
CA PHE A 140 11.20 15.29 -1.24
C PHE A 140 12.54 14.81 -1.78
N ASP A 141 12.51 13.83 -2.69
CA ASP A 141 13.71 13.34 -3.34
C ASP A 141 14.01 14.09 -4.64
N ASP A 142 15.04 13.66 -5.38
CA ASP A 142 15.48 14.30 -6.63
C ASP A 142 14.42 14.23 -7.73
N HIS A 143 13.42 13.35 -7.61
CA HIS A 143 12.31 13.22 -8.55
C HIS A 143 11.03 13.88 -8.03
N ASN A 144 11.12 14.72 -7.01
CA ASN A 144 10.00 15.39 -6.36
C ASN A 144 8.96 14.41 -5.80
N ARG A 145 9.35 13.19 -5.49
CA ARG A 145 8.48 12.26 -4.76
C ARG A 145 8.42 12.68 -3.30
N SER A 146 7.23 12.64 -2.73
CA SER A 146 7.02 12.94 -1.31
C SER A 146 7.34 11.68 -0.50
N ILE A 147 8.09 11.85 0.59
CA ILE A 147 8.45 10.74 1.47
C ILE A 147 8.08 11.12 2.89
N GLN A 148 7.20 10.33 3.53
CA GLN A 148 6.87 10.49 4.95
C GLN A 148 7.61 9.43 5.74
N GLU A 149 8.27 9.85 6.82
CA GLU A 149 9.02 8.95 7.70
C GLU A 149 8.54 9.12 9.14
N PHE A 150 8.36 7.99 9.83
CA PHE A 150 7.91 7.96 11.22
C PHE A 150 8.28 6.62 11.85
N ASN A 151 8.12 6.51 13.17
CA ASN A 151 8.32 5.25 13.89
C ASN A 151 6.99 4.79 14.49
N SER A 152 6.49 3.64 14.05
CA SER A 152 5.19 3.11 14.49
C SER A 152 5.25 2.43 15.85
N GLY A 153 6.43 2.03 16.31
CA GLY A 153 6.60 1.35 17.60
C GLY A 153 6.23 2.23 18.79
N LEU A 154 6.28 3.57 18.61
CA LEU A 154 5.94 4.53 19.65
C LEU A 154 4.41 4.68 19.84
N TYR A 155 3.60 4.19 18.90
CA TYR A 155 2.16 4.40 18.86
C TYR A 155 1.38 3.09 18.83
N ALA A 156 2.04 1.97 19.18
CA ALA A 156 1.39 0.66 19.18
C ALA A 156 0.18 0.69 20.13
N LYS A 157 -0.99 0.35 19.59
CA LYS A 157 -2.20 0.18 20.42
C LYS A 157 -2.02 -1.07 21.26
N LYS A 158 -2.16 -0.90 22.54
CA LYS A 158 -2.14 -2.02 23.48
C LYS A 158 -3.45 -2.79 23.41
#